data_9054c955694a21c4c9f6be6316e756af
#
_entry.id   9054c955694a21c4c9f6be6316e756af
#
_cell.length_a   1.000
_cell.length_b   1.000
_cell.length_c   1.000
_cell.angle_alpha   90.00
_cell.angle_beta   90.00
_cell.angle_gamma   90.00
#
_symmetry.space_group_name_H-M   'P 1'
#
loop_
_entity.id
_entity.type
_entity.pdbx_description
1 polymer ?
#
loop_
_entity_poly.entity_id
_entity_poly.type
_entity_poly.pdbx_seq_one_letter_code
_entity_poly.pdbx_strand_id
1 'polypeptide(L)'
;SQYDLLEVLDHIEPAELDYQQWLNIGMALDLEGYSVDVWDNWSRRDPGRYHPGECQKKWKGFKGNGSPVTGGTIVQYAREQGWTPPYDPGHALGWEDTISSEEGVFIDRNWVEGKEVREPARFDPAKELIRYLETLFEAGENVGYVVKSWQKDDKWLPADKGSFDRTAGQLIEALSACGGDIGSVLGDYDPQAGAWIRFNPLDGKGVRNDNVTDFRYALVESDSMEIDKQHALIRELELPVACLVHSGKKSLHAIVKVDAADYG
;
A
#
# COMPACT_ATOMS: atom_id res chain seq x y z
N SER A 1 14.21 -8.77 -2.81
CA SER A 1 14.16 -7.30 -2.96
C SER A 1 13.74 -6.93 -4.36
N GLN A 2 12.90 -5.91 -4.50
CA GLN A 2 12.40 -5.40 -5.78
C GLN A 2 13.52 -4.69 -6.60
N TYR A 3 14.58 -4.25 -5.95
CA TYR A 3 15.73 -3.56 -6.55
C TYR A 3 16.96 -4.45 -6.51
N ASP A 4 17.88 -4.25 -7.46
CA ASP A 4 19.22 -4.80 -7.35
C ASP A 4 19.92 -4.13 -6.15
N LEU A 5 20.04 -4.86 -5.05
CA LEU A 5 20.60 -4.32 -3.82
C LEU A 5 22.05 -3.91 -3.94
N LEU A 6 22.81 -4.44 -4.90
CA LEU A 6 24.18 -4.02 -5.14
C LEU A 6 24.21 -2.63 -5.76
N GLU A 7 23.33 -2.39 -6.70
CA GLU A 7 23.17 -1.09 -7.33
C GLU A 7 22.72 -0.03 -6.30
N VAL A 8 21.73 -0.38 -5.44
CA VAL A 8 21.28 0.50 -4.35
C VAL A 8 22.39 0.77 -3.34
N LEU A 9 23.18 -0.25 -2.96
CA LEU A 9 24.28 -0.15 -2.02
C LEU A 9 25.38 0.80 -2.51
N ASP A 10 25.59 0.88 -3.81
CA ASP A 10 26.57 1.80 -4.41
C ASP A 10 26.24 3.28 -4.17
N HIS A 11 24.98 3.61 -3.93
CA HIS A 11 24.51 4.95 -3.59
C HIS A 11 24.63 5.29 -2.10
N ILE A 12 25.04 4.34 -1.25
CA ILE A 12 25.21 4.58 0.17
C ILE A 12 26.68 4.80 0.49
N GLU A 13 26.96 5.96 1.09
CA GLU A 13 28.32 6.28 1.55
C GLU A 13 28.52 5.75 2.98
N PRO A 14 29.37 4.73 3.20
CA PRO A 14 29.54 4.13 4.52
C PRO A 14 30.01 5.13 5.58
N ALA A 15 30.75 6.18 5.18
CA ALA A 15 31.22 7.23 6.08
C ALA A 15 30.08 8.04 6.73
N GLU A 16 28.91 8.11 6.11
CA GLU A 16 27.75 8.84 6.62
C GLU A 16 26.85 8.01 7.55
N LEU A 17 27.10 6.71 7.63
CA LEU A 17 26.35 5.81 8.51
C LEU A 17 26.96 5.74 9.92
N ASP A 18 26.11 5.54 10.92
CA ASP A 18 26.56 5.14 12.24
C ASP A 18 26.95 3.66 12.29
N TYR A 19 27.52 3.21 13.42
CA TYR A 19 27.97 1.84 13.58
C TYR A 19 26.84 0.81 13.50
N GLN A 20 25.66 1.15 14.03
CA GLN A 20 24.51 0.24 13.99
C GLN A 20 23.94 0.14 12.59
N GLN A 21 23.85 1.26 11.88
CA GLN A 21 23.42 1.29 10.48
C GLN A 21 24.37 0.46 9.58
N TRP A 22 25.69 0.60 9.79
CA TRP A 22 26.70 -0.21 9.10
C TRP A 22 26.50 -1.71 9.37
N LEU A 23 26.24 -2.12 10.64
CA LEU A 23 25.90 -3.51 10.97
C LEU A 23 24.61 -3.97 10.29
N ASN A 24 23.58 -3.14 10.26
CA ASN A 24 22.31 -3.45 9.61
C ASN A 24 22.46 -3.73 8.11
N ILE A 25 23.35 -3.00 7.42
CA ILE A 25 23.71 -3.30 6.02
C ILE A 25 24.28 -4.73 5.91
N GLY A 26 25.24 -5.09 6.77
CA GLY A 26 25.81 -6.44 6.77
C GLY A 26 24.76 -7.52 7.02
N MET A 27 23.87 -7.31 8.00
CA MET A 27 22.78 -8.24 8.34
C MET A 27 21.77 -8.38 7.20
N ALA A 28 21.42 -7.29 6.52
CA ALA A 28 20.55 -7.30 5.37
C ALA A 28 21.14 -8.09 4.20
N LEU A 29 22.42 -7.88 3.89
CA LEU A 29 23.13 -8.60 2.84
C LEU A 29 23.23 -10.10 3.14
N ASP A 30 23.50 -10.49 4.40
CA ASP A 30 23.51 -11.90 4.81
C ASP A 30 22.14 -12.57 4.64
N LEU A 31 21.07 -11.89 5.06
CA LEU A 31 19.71 -12.38 4.91
C LEU A 31 19.28 -12.54 3.45
N GLU A 32 19.69 -11.64 2.59
CA GLU A 32 19.39 -11.66 1.14
C GLU A 32 20.32 -12.61 0.36
N GLY A 33 21.24 -13.31 1.05
CA GLY A 33 22.08 -14.35 0.47
C GLY A 33 23.34 -13.87 -0.22
N TYR A 34 23.76 -12.63 -0.02
CA TYR A 34 25.05 -12.11 -0.50
C TYR A 34 26.22 -12.65 0.34
N SER A 35 27.43 -12.53 -0.20
CA SER A 35 28.65 -12.92 0.54
C SER A 35 29.17 -11.77 1.41
N VAL A 36 29.91 -12.11 2.45
CA VAL A 36 30.62 -11.11 3.29
C VAL A 36 31.55 -10.22 2.49
N ASP A 37 32.07 -10.68 1.35
CA ASP A 37 32.97 -9.91 0.50
C ASP A 37 32.31 -8.67 -0.09
N VAL A 38 31.00 -8.73 -0.35
CA VAL A 38 30.22 -7.57 -0.80
C VAL A 38 30.25 -6.48 0.27
N TRP A 39 29.94 -6.83 1.51
CA TRP A 39 29.95 -5.91 2.63
C TRP A 39 31.35 -5.38 2.95
N ASP A 40 32.36 -6.25 2.92
CA ASP A 40 33.75 -5.87 3.17
C ASP A 40 34.28 -4.90 2.10
N ASN A 41 34.02 -5.18 0.82
CA ASN A 41 34.42 -4.30 -0.28
C ASN A 41 33.73 -2.94 -0.21
N TRP A 42 32.44 -2.91 0.09
CA TRP A 42 31.70 -1.67 0.27
C TRP A 42 32.21 -0.88 1.48
N SER A 43 32.49 -1.54 2.62
CA SER A 43 33.02 -0.91 3.84
C SER A 43 34.39 -0.26 3.65
N ARG A 44 35.22 -0.73 2.71
CA ARG A 44 36.53 -0.13 2.37
C ARG A 44 36.43 1.29 1.83
N ARG A 45 35.27 1.73 1.41
CA ARG A 45 35.03 3.09 0.94
C ARG A 45 35.13 4.11 2.08
N ASP A 46 35.09 3.67 3.34
CA ASP A 46 35.41 4.49 4.51
C ASP A 46 36.77 4.07 5.14
N PRO A 47 37.89 4.54 4.60
CA PRO A 47 39.20 4.13 5.07
C PRO A 47 39.51 4.60 6.51
N GLY A 48 38.75 5.59 7.01
CA GLY A 48 38.93 6.11 8.37
C GLY A 48 38.43 5.18 9.46
N ARG A 49 37.43 4.36 9.14
CA ARG A 49 36.81 3.41 10.08
C ARG A 49 36.92 1.95 9.67
N TYR A 50 37.42 1.68 8.47
CA TYR A 50 37.57 0.32 7.98
C TYR A 50 38.73 -0.41 8.70
N HIS A 51 38.43 -1.59 9.27
CA HIS A 51 39.41 -2.49 9.86
C HIS A 51 39.40 -3.85 9.14
N PRO A 52 40.51 -4.27 8.51
CA PRO A 52 40.61 -5.56 7.83
C PRO A 52 40.17 -6.73 8.72
N GLY A 53 39.25 -7.59 8.23
CA GLY A 53 38.79 -8.76 8.95
C GLY A 53 37.60 -8.50 9.94
N GLU A 54 37.21 -7.25 10.16
CA GLU A 54 36.10 -6.92 11.04
C GLU A 54 34.77 -7.43 10.47
N CYS A 55 34.51 -7.20 9.17
CA CYS A 55 33.32 -7.70 8.51
C CYS A 55 33.16 -9.21 8.66
N GLN A 56 34.24 -9.98 8.41
CA GLN A 56 34.24 -11.44 8.54
C GLN A 56 33.97 -11.89 9.97
N LYS A 57 34.49 -11.17 10.97
CA LYS A 57 34.26 -11.45 12.39
C LYS A 57 32.81 -11.21 12.79
N LYS A 58 32.22 -10.08 12.37
CA LYS A 58 30.81 -9.73 12.66
C LYS A 58 29.83 -10.64 11.94
N TRP A 59 30.08 -10.95 10.67
CA TRP A 59 29.24 -11.83 9.84
C TRP A 59 28.97 -13.19 10.48
N LYS A 60 29.96 -13.78 11.13
CA LYS A 60 29.81 -15.05 11.86
C LYS A 60 28.80 -14.98 13.00
N GLY A 61 28.54 -13.79 13.51
CA GLY A 61 27.62 -13.54 14.62
C GLY A 61 26.19 -13.17 14.22
N PHE A 62 25.89 -12.99 12.92
CA PHE A 62 24.55 -12.58 12.46
C PHE A 62 23.47 -13.65 12.63
N LYS A 63 23.81 -14.88 12.97
CA LYS A 63 22.85 -15.94 13.29
C LYS A 63 22.25 -15.72 14.66
N GLY A 64 21.21 -14.92 14.80
CA GLY A 64 20.62 -14.58 16.09
C GLY A 64 19.12 -14.26 16.02
N ASN A 65 18.45 -14.41 17.17
CA ASN A 65 17.02 -14.34 17.43
C ASN A 65 16.42 -12.92 17.44
N GLY A 66 16.80 -12.03 16.54
CA GLY A 66 16.23 -10.69 16.41
C GLY A 66 15.22 -10.58 15.26
N SER A 67 14.50 -9.47 15.20
CA SER A 67 13.72 -9.12 14.00
C SER A 67 14.67 -9.07 12.80
N PRO A 68 14.34 -9.73 11.68
CA PRO A 68 15.23 -9.80 10.53
C PRO A 68 15.43 -8.40 9.93
N VAL A 69 16.67 -8.01 9.69
CA VAL A 69 17.02 -6.81 8.92
C VAL A 69 17.07 -7.22 7.45
N THR A 70 16.15 -6.70 6.66
CA THR A 70 15.95 -7.10 5.26
C THR A 70 16.61 -6.12 4.28
N GLY A 71 16.67 -6.48 2.99
CA GLY A 71 17.10 -5.60 1.92
C GLY A 71 16.36 -4.25 1.86
N GLY A 72 15.13 -4.19 2.38
CA GLY A 72 14.39 -2.94 2.55
C GLY A 72 15.10 -1.89 3.39
N THR A 73 15.93 -2.31 4.36
CA THR A 73 16.77 -1.39 5.16
C THR A 73 17.86 -0.72 4.32
N ILE A 74 18.45 -1.46 3.36
CA ILE A 74 19.42 -0.90 2.42
C ILE A 74 18.76 0.17 1.57
N VAL A 75 17.58 -0.12 1.03
CA VAL A 75 16.77 0.83 0.24
C VAL A 75 16.42 2.08 1.05
N GLN A 76 16.07 1.92 2.33
CA GLN A 76 15.76 3.04 3.21
C GLN A 76 16.97 3.95 3.40
N TYR A 77 18.14 3.40 3.73
CA TYR A 77 19.36 4.20 3.94
C TYR A 77 19.83 4.89 2.65
N ALA A 78 19.67 4.24 1.50
CA ALA A 78 19.95 4.88 0.23
C ALA A 78 19.05 6.11 -0.02
N ARG A 79 17.75 5.99 0.28
CA ARG A 79 16.80 7.11 0.18
C ARG A 79 17.15 8.25 1.12
N GLU A 80 17.55 7.95 2.35
CA GLU A 80 18.01 8.95 3.32
C GLU A 80 19.25 9.73 2.83
N GLN A 81 20.08 9.10 1.98
CA GLN A 81 21.21 9.71 1.32
C GLN A 81 20.90 10.25 -0.10
N GLY A 82 19.62 10.38 -0.44
CA GLY A 82 19.17 11.03 -1.67
C GLY A 82 19.02 10.12 -2.88
N TRP A 83 19.18 8.80 -2.73
CA TRP A 83 18.87 7.87 -3.82
C TRP A 83 17.36 7.81 -4.06
N THR A 84 16.99 7.91 -5.31
CA THR A 84 15.62 7.68 -5.77
C THR A 84 15.60 6.43 -6.65
N PRO A 85 14.62 5.53 -6.48
CA PRO A 85 14.52 4.37 -7.35
C PRO A 85 14.42 4.83 -8.81
N PRO A 86 15.06 4.10 -9.74
CA PRO A 86 14.84 4.33 -11.16
C PRO A 86 13.34 4.23 -11.43
N TYR A 87 12.85 5.12 -12.28
CA TYR A 87 11.43 5.13 -12.67
C TYR A 87 11.04 3.75 -13.20
N ASP A 88 10.16 3.07 -12.46
CA ASP A 88 9.50 1.86 -12.91
C ASP A 88 8.05 2.22 -13.22
N PRO A 89 7.62 2.16 -14.50
CA PRO A 89 6.25 2.45 -14.87
C PRO A 89 5.21 1.50 -14.24
N GLY A 90 5.67 0.40 -13.60
CA GLY A 90 4.83 -0.52 -12.83
C GLY A 90 4.67 -0.16 -11.35
N HIS A 91 5.39 0.85 -10.83
CA HIS A 91 5.22 1.31 -9.45
C HIS A 91 3.92 2.11 -9.32
N ALA A 92 3.14 1.77 -8.29
CA ALA A 92 2.04 2.64 -7.86
C ALA A 92 2.62 4.01 -7.52
N LEU A 93 2.41 4.97 -8.41
CA LEU A 93 2.85 6.35 -8.21
C LEU A 93 2.18 6.90 -6.96
N GLY A 94 2.96 7.23 -5.95
CA GLY A 94 2.49 8.13 -4.90
C GLY A 94 2.08 9.46 -5.53
N TRP A 95 1.07 10.11 -4.98
CA TRP A 95 0.63 11.43 -5.45
C TRP A 95 1.79 12.45 -5.50
N GLU A 96 2.82 12.27 -4.67
CA GLU A 96 4.01 13.12 -4.65
C GLU A 96 4.98 12.79 -5.79
N ASP A 97 5.08 11.52 -6.18
CA ASP A 97 5.95 11.07 -7.27
C ASP A 97 5.43 11.55 -8.65
N THR A 98 4.11 11.63 -8.83
CA THR A 98 3.50 12.11 -10.08
C THR A 98 3.78 13.59 -10.34
N ILE A 99 4.10 14.38 -9.31
CA ILE A 99 4.29 15.85 -9.40
C ILE A 99 5.76 16.22 -9.61
N SER A 100 6.70 15.31 -9.37
CA SER A 100 8.14 15.58 -9.37
C SER A 100 8.92 15.09 -10.59
N SER A 101 8.31 14.41 -11.57
CA SER A 101 9.03 13.91 -12.74
C SER A 101 9.25 15.04 -13.76
N GLU A 102 10.48 15.20 -14.23
CA GLU A 102 10.85 16.21 -15.24
C GLU A 102 10.17 16.00 -16.61
N GLU A 103 9.58 14.82 -16.84
CA GLU A 103 8.84 14.45 -18.06
C GLU A 103 7.33 14.25 -17.85
N GLY A 104 6.83 14.44 -16.63
CA GLY A 104 5.42 14.23 -16.28
C GLY A 104 4.53 15.44 -16.55
N VAL A 105 3.23 15.20 -16.62
CA VAL A 105 2.23 16.27 -16.62
C VAL A 105 2.30 17.00 -15.29
N PHE A 106 2.75 18.25 -15.33
CA PHE A 106 2.84 19.09 -14.14
C PHE A 106 1.45 19.59 -13.76
N ILE A 107 0.87 19.04 -12.69
CA ILE A 107 -0.39 19.54 -12.15
C ILE A 107 -0.07 20.36 -10.90
N ASP A 108 -0.14 21.69 -11.03
CA ASP A 108 -0.07 22.54 -9.86
C ASP A 108 -1.33 22.36 -9.01
N ARG A 109 -1.17 21.88 -7.78
CA ARG A 109 -2.26 21.70 -6.79
C ARG A 109 -3.08 22.98 -6.57
N ASN A 110 -2.48 24.16 -6.77
CA ASN A 110 -3.14 25.43 -6.63
C ASN A 110 -3.94 25.82 -7.87
N TRP A 111 -3.67 25.20 -9.01
CA TRP A 111 -4.30 25.49 -10.29
C TRP A 111 -5.58 24.71 -10.52
N VAL A 112 -5.72 23.52 -9.90
CA VAL A 112 -6.92 22.69 -10.04
C VAL A 112 -8.06 23.32 -9.25
N GLU A 113 -9.06 23.86 -9.94
CA GLU A 113 -10.29 24.35 -9.34
C GLU A 113 -11.17 23.17 -8.92
N GLY A 114 -11.42 23.03 -7.62
CA GLY A 114 -12.38 22.07 -7.09
C GLY A 114 -13.81 22.40 -7.54
N LYS A 115 -14.59 21.36 -7.82
CA LYS A 115 -16.04 21.47 -8.02
C LYS A 115 -16.74 20.73 -6.90
N GLU A 116 -17.79 21.34 -6.36
CA GLU A 116 -18.57 20.77 -5.27
C GLU A 116 -18.98 19.32 -5.60
N VAL A 117 -18.58 18.38 -4.75
CA VAL A 117 -19.02 16.99 -4.78
C VAL A 117 -20.27 16.89 -3.92
N ARG A 118 -21.42 16.71 -4.55
CA ARG A 118 -22.69 16.63 -3.84
C ARG A 118 -23.03 15.21 -3.45
N GLU A 119 -23.42 15.06 -2.18
CA GLU A 119 -23.99 13.81 -1.74
C GLU A 119 -25.36 13.59 -2.41
N PRO A 120 -25.72 12.33 -2.75
CA PRO A 120 -27.01 12.03 -3.31
C PRO A 120 -28.14 12.37 -2.29
N ALA A 121 -29.21 12.98 -2.76
CA ALA A 121 -30.36 13.36 -1.94
C ALA A 121 -31.03 12.17 -1.24
N ARG A 122 -30.83 10.95 -1.73
CA ARG A 122 -31.25 9.68 -1.14
C ARG A 122 -30.09 8.71 -1.22
N PHE A 123 -29.61 8.30 -0.07
CA PHE A 123 -28.57 7.29 0.07
C PHE A 123 -29.22 5.98 0.57
N ASP A 124 -29.06 4.90 -0.19
CA ASP A 124 -29.48 3.55 0.17
C ASP A 124 -28.23 2.67 0.29
N PRO A 125 -27.73 2.43 1.51
CA PRO A 125 -26.46 1.72 1.72
C PRO A 125 -26.43 0.33 1.09
N ALA A 126 -27.54 -0.40 1.12
CA ALA A 126 -27.62 -1.75 0.55
C ALA A 126 -27.46 -1.71 -0.97
N LYS A 127 -28.12 -0.77 -1.64
CA LYS A 127 -28.01 -0.62 -3.11
C LYS A 127 -26.63 -0.15 -3.54
N GLU A 128 -26.02 0.80 -2.81
CA GLU A 128 -24.69 1.27 -3.15
C GLU A 128 -23.64 0.16 -2.94
N LEU A 129 -23.82 -0.66 -1.89
CA LEU A 129 -22.94 -1.81 -1.67
C LEU A 129 -23.13 -2.89 -2.75
N ILE A 130 -24.36 -3.18 -3.17
CA ILE A 130 -24.63 -4.08 -4.29
C ILE A 130 -23.93 -3.56 -5.56
N ARG A 131 -24.09 -2.28 -5.88
CA ARG A 131 -23.43 -1.65 -7.04
C ARG A 131 -21.90 -1.78 -6.97
N TYR A 132 -21.32 -1.56 -5.79
CA TYR A 132 -19.88 -1.74 -5.55
C TYR A 132 -19.46 -3.18 -5.87
N LEU A 133 -20.18 -4.18 -5.33
CA LEU A 133 -19.86 -5.59 -5.55
C LEU A 133 -20.02 -5.99 -7.02
N GLU A 134 -21.10 -5.58 -7.68
CA GLU A 134 -21.34 -5.85 -9.11
C GLU A 134 -20.29 -5.19 -10.02
N THR A 135 -19.74 -4.05 -9.60
CA THR A 135 -18.74 -3.33 -10.38
C THR A 135 -17.35 -3.98 -10.30
N LEU A 136 -16.98 -4.51 -9.13
CA LEU A 136 -15.62 -4.92 -8.85
C LEU A 136 -15.38 -6.43 -8.86
N PHE A 137 -16.46 -7.24 -8.72
CA PHE A 137 -16.34 -8.69 -8.54
C PHE A 137 -17.21 -9.47 -9.52
N GLU A 138 -16.74 -10.64 -9.89
CA GLU A 138 -17.57 -11.68 -10.45
C GLU A 138 -18.37 -12.38 -9.34
N ALA A 139 -19.55 -12.91 -9.66
CA ALA A 139 -20.46 -13.47 -8.65
C ALA A 139 -19.85 -14.61 -7.81
N GLY A 140 -18.92 -15.38 -8.36
CA GLY A 140 -18.24 -16.49 -7.70
C GLY A 140 -17.00 -16.12 -6.89
N GLU A 141 -16.57 -14.88 -6.91
CA GLU A 141 -15.34 -14.42 -6.24
C GLU A 141 -15.59 -14.09 -4.78
N ASN A 142 -14.66 -14.48 -3.91
CA ASN A 142 -14.74 -14.17 -2.49
C ASN A 142 -14.37 -12.72 -2.19
N VAL A 143 -15.14 -12.10 -1.32
CA VAL A 143 -15.01 -10.71 -0.89
C VAL A 143 -14.51 -10.66 0.55
N GLY A 144 -13.43 -9.94 0.80
CA GLY A 144 -12.97 -9.66 2.16
C GLY A 144 -13.63 -8.41 2.73
N TYR A 145 -14.19 -8.50 3.94
CA TYR A 145 -14.75 -7.33 4.63
C TYR A 145 -14.60 -7.44 6.14
N VAL A 146 -14.51 -6.29 6.81
CA VAL A 146 -14.41 -6.16 8.27
C VAL A 146 -15.42 -5.13 8.74
N VAL A 147 -16.23 -5.49 9.74
CA VAL A 147 -17.18 -4.57 10.39
C VAL A 147 -16.80 -4.22 11.81
N LYS A 148 -16.04 -5.08 12.49
CA LYS A 148 -15.55 -4.80 13.83
C LYS A 148 -14.42 -3.78 13.80
N SER A 149 -14.53 -2.78 14.64
CA SER A 149 -13.61 -1.66 14.70
C SER A 149 -13.22 -1.30 16.13
N TRP A 150 -12.11 -0.61 16.27
CA TRP A 150 -11.69 0.05 17.50
C TRP A 150 -11.10 1.42 17.17
N GLN A 151 -11.16 2.32 18.12
CA GLN A 151 -10.70 3.70 17.93
C GLN A 151 -9.31 3.89 18.56
N LYS A 152 -8.42 4.55 17.82
CA LYS A 152 -7.12 5.01 18.29
C LYS A 152 -6.83 6.39 17.71
N ASP A 153 -6.50 7.37 18.58
CA ASP A 153 -6.11 8.72 18.17
C ASP A 153 -7.07 9.34 17.14
N ASP A 154 -8.39 9.28 17.42
CA ASP A 154 -9.47 9.73 16.54
C ASP A 154 -9.58 9.00 15.18
N LYS A 155 -8.84 7.92 14.98
CA LYS A 155 -8.94 7.05 13.81
C LYS A 155 -9.62 5.75 14.17
N TRP A 156 -10.54 5.31 13.30
CA TRP A 156 -11.11 3.97 13.35
C TRP A 156 -10.20 2.99 12.62
N LEU A 157 -9.98 1.85 13.22
CA LEU A 157 -9.14 0.77 12.69
C LEU A 157 -9.91 -0.55 12.72
N PRO A 158 -9.70 -1.46 11.75
CA PRO A 158 -10.30 -2.79 11.79
C PRO A 158 -9.77 -3.59 12.98
N ALA A 159 -10.67 -4.26 13.70
CA ALA A 159 -10.33 -4.98 14.94
C ALA A 159 -9.87 -6.41 14.71
N ASP A 160 -10.25 -7.02 13.60
CA ASP A 160 -9.92 -8.41 13.27
C ASP A 160 -9.71 -8.62 11.76
N LYS A 161 -9.58 -9.89 11.34
CA LYS A 161 -9.42 -10.24 9.92
C LYS A 161 -10.71 -10.11 9.11
N GLY A 162 -11.86 -10.02 9.80
CA GLY A 162 -13.17 -10.02 9.17
C GLY A 162 -13.56 -11.33 8.49
N SER A 163 -14.49 -11.22 7.57
CA SER A 163 -15.00 -12.32 6.74
C SER A 163 -14.31 -12.29 5.36
N PHE A 164 -14.05 -13.46 4.80
CA PHE A 164 -13.34 -13.61 3.52
C PHE A 164 -13.76 -14.87 2.73
N ASP A 165 -14.80 -15.56 3.19
CA ASP A 165 -15.28 -16.84 2.69
C ASP A 165 -16.65 -16.76 2.01
N ARG A 166 -17.20 -15.55 1.86
CA ARG A 166 -18.47 -15.31 1.16
C ARG A 166 -18.22 -14.74 -0.22
N THR A 167 -18.94 -15.26 -1.21
CA THR A 167 -18.84 -14.75 -2.58
C THR A 167 -19.63 -13.46 -2.78
N ALA A 168 -19.26 -12.67 -3.80
CA ALA A 168 -20.00 -11.48 -4.18
C ALA A 168 -21.47 -11.78 -4.48
N GLY A 169 -21.76 -12.87 -5.18
CA GLY A 169 -23.14 -13.30 -5.45
C GLY A 169 -23.93 -13.58 -4.19
N GLN A 170 -23.37 -14.28 -3.21
CA GLN A 170 -24.01 -14.54 -1.91
C GLN A 170 -24.29 -13.25 -1.13
N LEU A 171 -23.34 -12.29 -1.17
CA LEU A 171 -23.53 -11.00 -0.52
C LEU A 171 -24.60 -10.17 -1.22
N ILE A 172 -24.63 -10.12 -2.55
CA ILE A 172 -25.62 -9.40 -3.34
C ILE A 172 -27.03 -9.95 -3.09
N GLU A 173 -27.19 -11.29 -3.07
CA GLU A 173 -28.45 -11.93 -2.75
C GLU A 173 -28.95 -11.55 -1.34
N ALA A 174 -28.10 -11.67 -0.34
CA ALA A 174 -28.42 -11.33 1.04
C ALA A 174 -28.76 -9.83 1.21
N LEU A 175 -27.98 -8.93 0.58
CA LEU A 175 -28.23 -7.50 0.61
C LEU A 175 -29.53 -7.10 -0.09
N SER A 176 -29.89 -7.79 -1.17
CA SER A 176 -31.14 -7.56 -1.88
C SER A 176 -32.37 -7.97 -1.03
N ALA A 177 -32.22 -8.94 -0.14
CA ALA A 177 -33.28 -9.45 0.74
C ALA A 177 -33.34 -8.76 2.11
N CYS A 178 -32.30 -7.97 2.52
CA CYS A 178 -32.18 -7.44 3.88
C CYS A 178 -33.10 -6.26 4.22
N GLY A 179 -33.87 -5.75 3.25
CA GLY A 179 -34.79 -4.62 3.49
C GLY A 179 -34.10 -3.32 3.96
N GLY A 180 -32.81 -3.16 3.67
CA GLY A 180 -32.00 -2.01 4.08
C GLY A 180 -31.20 -2.23 5.36
N ASP A 181 -31.41 -3.31 6.08
CA ASP A 181 -30.62 -3.70 7.26
C ASP A 181 -29.35 -4.42 6.85
N ILE A 182 -28.31 -3.66 6.47
CA ILE A 182 -27.02 -4.21 6.07
C ILE A 182 -26.28 -4.91 7.22
N GLY A 183 -26.57 -4.54 8.47
CA GLY A 183 -26.00 -5.19 9.65
C GLY A 183 -26.41 -6.66 9.77
N SER A 184 -27.63 -7.01 9.34
CA SER A 184 -28.08 -8.41 9.29
C SER A 184 -27.28 -9.26 8.28
N VAL A 185 -26.64 -8.63 7.31
CA VAL A 185 -25.84 -9.30 6.27
C VAL A 185 -24.34 -9.33 6.62
N LEU A 186 -23.78 -8.20 7.00
CA LEU A 186 -22.34 -8.03 7.23
C LEU A 186 -21.93 -8.28 8.68
N GLY A 187 -22.87 -8.17 9.62
CA GLY A 187 -22.65 -8.14 11.06
C GLY A 187 -22.79 -6.74 11.65
N ASP A 188 -22.85 -6.66 12.98
CA ASP A 188 -22.97 -5.39 13.69
C ASP A 188 -21.73 -4.53 13.47
N TYR A 189 -21.94 -3.26 13.11
CA TYR A 189 -20.90 -2.28 12.85
C TYR A 189 -21.19 -0.97 13.58
N ASP A 190 -20.13 -0.23 13.89
CA ASP A 190 -20.26 1.14 14.39
C ASP A 190 -20.61 2.09 13.24
N PRO A 191 -21.73 2.84 13.32
CA PRO A 191 -22.13 3.77 12.26
C PRO A 191 -21.12 4.87 11.95
N GLN A 192 -20.22 5.19 12.88
CA GLN A 192 -19.16 6.19 12.69
C GLN A 192 -17.93 5.60 12.03
N ALA A 193 -17.70 4.30 12.16
CA ALA A 193 -16.59 3.58 11.58
C ALA A 193 -16.93 3.02 10.18
N GLY A 194 -18.14 2.53 10.01
CA GLY A 194 -18.56 1.82 8.80
C GLY A 194 -17.94 0.42 8.67
N ALA A 195 -17.79 -0.03 7.43
CA ALA A 195 -17.16 -1.31 7.09
C ALA A 195 -15.99 -1.09 6.14
N TRP A 196 -14.95 -1.89 6.30
CA TRP A 196 -13.84 -1.98 5.34
C TRP A 196 -14.11 -3.13 4.39
N ILE A 197 -14.15 -2.86 3.10
CA ILE A 197 -14.39 -3.85 2.05
C ILE A 197 -13.23 -3.82 1.07
N ARG A 198 -12.63 -4.97 0.81
CA ARG A 198 -11.58 -5.09 -0.18
C ARG A 198 -12.15 -4.92 -1.58
N PHE A 199 -11.31 -4.46 -2.50
CA PHE A 199 -11.67 -4.22 -3.90
C PHE A 199 -11.06 -5.25 -4.86
N ASN A 200 -10.18 -6.14 -4.40
CA ASN A 200 -9.67 -7.27 -5.15
C ASN A 200 -10.15 -8.60 -4.53
N PRO A 201 -10.42 -9.64 -5.35
CA PRO A 201 -10.94 -10.90 -4.90
C PRO A 201 -9.94 -11.72 -4.09
N LEU A 202 -10.46 -12.57 -3.19
CA LEU A 202 -9.68 -13.45 -2.33
C LEU A 202 -9.90 -14.93 -2.65
N ASP A 203 -8.95 -15.76 -2.21
CA ASP A 203 -9.02 -17.23 -2.34
C ASP A 203 -9.93 -17.92 -1.29
N GLY A 204 -10.56 -17.18 -0.40
CA GLY A 204 -11.38 -17.69 0.68
C GLY A 204 -10.61 -18.31 1.85
N LYS A 205 -9.29 -18.22 1.90
CA LYS A 205 -8.44 -18.79 2.96
C LYS A 205 -7.88 -17.75 3.91
N GLY A 206 -7.88 -16.47 3.52
CA GLY A 206 -7.33 -15.40 4.33
C GLY A 206 -7.49 -14.02 3.68
N VAL A 207 -6.81 -13.03 4.27
CA VAL A 207 -6.91 -11.62 3.88
C VAL A 207 -5.56 -10.99 3.56
N ARG A 208 -4.49 -11.76 3.48
CA ARG A 208 -3.14 -11.28 3.12
C ARG A 208 -3.04 -11.07 1.61
N ASN A 209 -1.98 -10.42 1.16
CA ASN A 209 -1.72 -10.23 -0.25
C ASN A 209 -1.62 -11.57 -1.00
N ASP A 210 -1.02 -12.59 -0.39
CA ASP A 210 -0.94 -13.96 -0.93
C ASP A 210 -2.31 -14.63 -1.12
N ASN A 211 -3.37 -14.09 -0.51
CA ASN A 211 -4.73 -14.58 -0.67
C ASN A 211 -5.50 -13.84 -1.77
N VAL A 212 -4.95 -12.77 -2.34
CA VAL A 212 -5.54 -12.06 -3.47
C VAL A 212 -5.35 -12.90 -4.73
N THR A 213 -6.44 -13.19 -5.41
CA THR A 213 -6.42 -14.07 -6.59
C THR A 213 -6.23 -13.31 -7.90
N ASP A 214 -6.52 -12.01 -7.88
CA ASP A 214 -6.39 -11.15 -9.05
C ASP A 214 -6.18 -9.70 -8.62
N PHE A 215 -5.13 -9.03 -9.11
CA PHE A 215 -4.78 -7.65 -8.80
C PHE A 215 -5.30 -6.70 -9.89
N ARG A 216 -6.62 -6.64 -10.05
CA ARG A 216 -7.31 -5.83 -11.08
C ARG A 216 -7.45 -4.36 -10.73
N TYR A 217 -7.31 -4.03 -9.47
CA TYR A 217 -7.58 -2.68 -8.98
C TYR A 217 -6.53 -2.21 -7.99
N ALA A 218 -6.28 -0.90 -8.02
CA ALA A 218 -5.50 -0.17 -7.03
C ALA A 218 -6.34 0.97 -6.43
N LEU A 219 -6.03 1.37 -5.21
CA LEU A 219 -6.67 2.48 -4.52
C LEU A 219 -5.82 3.74 -4.71
N VAL A 220 -6.49 4.82 -5.14
CA VAL A 220 -5.91 6.17 -5.17
C VAL A 220 -6.76 7.05 -4.25
N GLU A 221 -6.13 7.64 -3.24
CA GLU A 221 -6.78 8.50 -2.26
C GLU A 221 -5.83 9.57 -1.73
N SER A 222 -6.37 10.60 -1.09
CA SER A 222 -5.59 11.62 -0.40
C SER A 222 -6.26 12.02 0.91
N ASP A 223 -5.50 11.95 2.02
CA ASP A 223 -5.96 12.37 3.34
C ASP A 223 -5.77 13.87 3.61
N SER A 224 -5.02 14.56 2.74
CA SER A 224 -4.59 15.95 2.96
C SER A 224 -5.22 16.97 2.02
N MET A 225 -5.90 16.52 0.97
CA MET A 225 -6.49 17.39 -0.06
C MET A 225 -8.00 17.53 0.16
N GLU A 226 -8.56 18.70 -0.10
CA GLU A 226 -10.01 18.92 -0.11
C GLU A 226 -10.71 18.02 -1.14
N ILE A 227 -11.88 17.48 -0.80
CA ILE A 227 -12.63 16.50 -1.61
C ILE A 227 -12.88 16.99 -3.03
N ASP A 228 -13.27 18.26 -3.19
CA ASP A 228 -13.53 18.86 -4.51
C ASP A 228 -12.28 18.90 -5.38
N LYS A 229 -11.12 19.16 -4.77
CA LYS A 229 -9.83 19.11 -5.46
C LYS A 229 -9.41 17.69 -5.79
N GLN A 230 -9.65 16.73 -4.88
CA GLN A 230 -9.40 15.30 -5.16
C GLN A 230 -10.20 14.86 -6.40
N HIS A 231 -11.50 15.19 -6.45
CA HIS A 231 -12.36 14.83 -7.56
C HIS A 231 -11.89 15.48 -8.87
N ALA A 232 -11.56 16.78 -8.85
CA ALA A 232 -11.07 17.48 -10.01
C ALA A 232 -9.76 16.87 -10.52
N LEU A 233 -8.84 16.54 -9.64
CA LEU A 233 -7.56 15.92 -9.96
C LEU A 233 -7.71 14.51 -10.56
N ILE A 234 -8.55 13.66 -9.96
CA ILE A 234 -8.86 12.33 -10.49
C ILE A 234 -9.38 12.42 -11.94
N ARG A 235 -10.21 13.40 -12.21
CA ARG A 235 -10.74 13.67 -13.57
C ARG A 235 -9.68 14.18 -14.53
N GLU A 236 -8.83 15.10 -14.09
CA GLU A 236 -7.77 15.69 -14.91
C GLU A 236 -6.73 14.65 -15.30
N LEU A 237 -6.42 13.72 -14.40
CA LEU A 237 -5.50 12.61 -14.67
C LEU A 237 -6.09 11.54 -15.59
N GLU A 238 -7.38 11.62 -15.94
CA GLU A 238 -8.07 10.64 -16.79
C GLU A 238 -7.86 9.18 -16.35
N LEU A 239 -7.75 8.96 -15.02
CA LEU A 239 -7.54 7.62 -14.48
C LEU A 239 -8.68 6.67 -14.88
N PRO A 240 -8.38 5.39 -15.17
CA PRO A 240 -9.39 4.39 -15.52
C PRO A 240 -10.17 3.94 -14.27
N VAL A 241 -10.90 4.86 -13.65
CA VAL A 241 -11.66 4.63 -12.41
C VAL A 241 -12.80 3.67 -12.67
N ALA A 242 -12.80 2.53 -11.96
CA ALA A 242 -13.91 1.58 -11.96
C ALA A 242 -15.02 2.00 -10.99
N CYS A 243 -14.61 2.49 -9.81
CA CYS A 243 -15.53 2.91 -8.76
C CYS A 243 -14.96 4.08 -7.98
N LEU A 244 -15.79 5.08 -7.69
CA LEU A 244 -15.44 6.23 -6.85
C LEU A 244 -16.30 6.20 -5.59
N VAL A 245 -15.67 6.09 -4.42
CA VAL A 245 -16.35 5.99 -3.13
C VAL A 245 -16.00 7.20 -2.27
N HIS A 246 -17.01 7.91 -1.78
CA HIS A 246 -16.83 8.91 -0.74
C HIS A 246 -16.68 8.23 0.61
N SER A 247 -15.57 8.43 1.29
CA SER A 247 -15.26 7.75 2.57
C SER A 247 -16.13 8.20 3.75
N GLY A 248 -16.98 9.19 3.53
CA GLY A 248 -17.85 9.77 4.55
C GLY A 248 -17.20 10.86 5.41
N LYS A 249 -15.90 11.15 5.21
CA LYS A 249 -15.18 12.20 5.96
C LYS A 249 -14.30 13.07 5.07
N LYS A 250 -13.09 12.61 4.72
CA LYS A 250 -12.03 13.47 4.18
C LYS A 250 -11.56 13.08 2.78
N SER A 251 -11.83 11.86 2.32
CA SER A 251 -11.24 11.38 1.09
C SER A 251 -12.24 10.75 0.13
N LEU A 252 -11.90 10.85 -1.15
CA LEU A 252 -12.47 10.06 -2.22
C LEU A 252 -11.53 8.88 -2.46
N HIS A 253 -12.10 7.69 -2.43
CA HIS A 253 -11.39 6.46 -2.80
C HIS A 253 -11.67 6.18 -4.27
N ALA A 254 -10.71 6.46 -5.13
CA ALA A 254 -10.79 6.08 -6.53
C ALA A 254 -10.19 4.68 -6.70
N ILE A 255 -11.06 3.71 -7.02
CA ILE A 255 -10.65 2.35 -7.33
C ILE A 255 -10.37 2.29 -8.82
N VAL A 256 -9.09 2.21 -9.16
CA VAL A 256 -8.57 2.36 -10.51
C VAL A 256 -8.25 0.97 -11.07
N LYS A 257 -8.58 0.75 -12.35
CA LYS A 257 -8.21 -0.49 -13.05
C LYS A 257 -6.71 -0.52 -13.28
N VAL A 258 -6.11 -1.66 -12.93
CA VAL A 258 -4.71 -1.96 -13.19
C VAL A 258 -4.61 -3.38 -13.76
N ASP A 259 -3.49 -3.69 -14.39
CA ASP A 259 -3.16 -5.03 -14.84
C ASP A 259 -1.81 -5.39 -14.20
N ALA A 260 -1.88 -5.86 -12.95
CA ALA A 260 -0.70 -6.15 -12.16
C ALA A 260 -0.60 -7.65 -11.87
N ALA A 261 0.62 -8.18 -11.88
CA ALA A 261 0.88 -9.58 -11.59
C ALA A 261 0.91 -9.87 -10.09
N ASP A 262 1.24 -8.88 -9.29
CA ASP A 262 1.34 -8.97 -7.83
C ASP A 262 1.11 -7.60 -7.16
N TYR A 263 1.35 -7.53 -5.85
CA TYR A 263 1.11 -6.33 -5.04
C TYR A 263 2.29 -5.33 -5.07
N GLY A 264 3.42 -5.71 -5.65
CA GLY A 264 4.64 -4.90 -5.67
C GLY A 264 4.63 -3.75 -6.67
#